data_8a94e89577daa2291543a3812ca4646b
#
_entry.id   8a94e89577daa2291543a3812ca4646b
#
_cell.length_a   1.000
_cell.length_b   1.000
_cell.length_c   1.000
_cell.angle_alpha   90.00
_cell.angle_beta   90.00
_cell.angle_gamma   90.00
#
_symmetry.space_group_name_H-M   'P 1'
#
loop_
_entity.id
_entity.type
_entity.pdbx_description
1 polymer ?
#
loop_
_entity_poly.entity_id
_entity_poly.type
_entity_poly.pdbx_seq_one_letter_code
_entity_poly.pdbx_strand_id
1 'polypeptide(L)'
;MTPVSAKFSTYLTHHGQKRKYPQFCFNIRIDQPDPFFQPGKTCMHFVRHLGAPPLRCESGVREQLNERTAFVDGSMIYGSTFDLEKKLRDSFGGRLAENYENLLPCNEKGCPRGIITKYHCFMAGDHRPSETPTLTVPHITWLRRHNLIADALRRATGIRNDEILFQEARRIVIAQLQHVTYNEFLPALLDDFTMNYFNLQSRSSGHSDVYNDRLDPRTINAFGVAAYRMGHSLVRNIVGHDRGFGKIQVFNVSDFFEVPDLMFKNGYEFMARWMSRAPKSRSDRFLVNGIRNELFKSPIEGEDSETMSLDLGALNIQRGRDHGIPPYNAYREFCGLRRARFFATVPGGLVDHTPQAAAALQRTYRHPDDIDLYAGGLSETPRKGSILGPTFQCLIGYQFGLYKHGDRFWYERTFPENAVAAFTQEELVQIKRTTYSKVMCSVLKNIGGHFHSFQPRLLLRPEIERNQLQSCNRILRGNRLGFDITPFARRLLRLRGRRRAALGVSFPRNPGTRFLRLVKPRSVFYSPINPGRVFPIRRRISFHRPKRTI
;
A
#
# COMPACT_ATOMS: atom_id res chain seq x y z
N MET A 1 12.73 19.39 -4.78
CA MET A 1 11.87 19.47 -5.97
C MET A 1 10.42 19.36 -5.52
N THR A 2 9.65 20.43 -5.63
CA THR A 2 8.21 20.46 -5.27
C THR A 2 7.45 19.50 -6.18
N PRO A 3 6.46 18.74 -5.65
CA PRO A 3 5.71 17.77 -6.45
C PRO A 3 4.94 18.51 -7.56
N VAL A 4 5.32 18.26 -8.77
CA VAL A 4 4.74 18.88 -9.98
C VAL A 4 3.28 18.46 -10.17
N SER A 5 2.85 17.32 -9.61
CA SER A 5 1.46 16.83 -9.70
C SER A 5 0.43 17.73 -9.02
N ALA A 6 0.76 18.31 -7.85
CA ALA A 6 -0.16 19.21 -7.13
C ALA A 6 -0.33 20.57 -7.81
N LYS A 7 0.71 21.07 -8.50
CA LYS A 7 0.61 22.32 -9.26
C LYS A 7 -0.18 22.19 -10.57
N PHE A 8 -0.20 20.99 -11.19
CA PHE A 8 -0.95 20.78 -12.43
C PHE A 8 -2.46 20.67 -12.19
N SER A 9 -2.91 20.10 -11.07
CA SER A 9 -4.32 20.07 -10.70
C SER A 9 -4.88 21.49 -10.49
N THR A 10 -4.10 22.36 -9.83
CA THR A 10 -4.53 23.73 -9.52
C THR A 10 -4.56 24.65 -10.75
N TYR A 11 -3.74 24.38 -11.77
CA TYR A 11 -3.71 25.20 -13.00
C TYR A 11 -4.88 24.93 -13.96
N LEU A 12 -5.54 23.77 -13.84
CA LEU A 12 -6.68 23.44 -14.70
C LEU A 12 -8.03 23.98 -14.17
N THR A 13 -8.12 24.35 -12.88
CA THR A 13 -9.38 24.76 -12.26
C THR A 13 -9.57 26.29 -12.15
N HIS A 14 -8.53 27.11 -12.29
CA HIS A 14 -8.62 28.53 -11.95
C HIS A 14 -8.77 29.54 -13.09
N HIS A 15 -8.61 29.16 -14.33
CA HIS A 15 -8.87 30.09 -15.44
C HIS A 15 -9.41 29.34 -16.65
N GLY A 16 -10.65 29.62 -17.02
CA GLY A 16 -11.34 29.15 -18.24
C GLY A 16 -10.66 29.48 -19.57
N GLN A 17 -9.33 29.54 -19.61
CA GLN A 17 -8.54 29.67 -20.83
C GLN A 17 -8.01 28.28 -21.23
N LYS A 18 -8.49 27.81 -22.36
CA LYS A 18 -7.95 26.68 -23.13
C LYS A 18 -6.46 26.91 -23.38
N ARG A 19 -5.58 26.62 -22.41
CA ARG A 19 -4.14 26.70 -22.64
C ARG A 19 -3.60 25.40 -23.21
N LYS A 20 -2.96 25.53 -24.32
CA LYS A 20 -2.13 24.72 -25.18
C LYS A 20 -1.09 23.84 -24.47
N TYR A 21 -1.53 22.72 -23.82
CA TYR A 21 -0.60 21.62 -23.53
C TYR A 21 -1.26 20.28 -23.92
N PRO A 22 -1.64 20.10 -25.22
CA PRO A 22 -2.28 18.87 -25.69
C PRO A 22 -1.43 17.62 -25.44
N GLN A 23 -0.11 17.77 -25.33
CA GLN A 23 0.82 16.67 -25.07
C GLN A 23 0.71 16.04 -23.68
N PHE A 24 0.11 16.74 -22.70
CA PHE A 24 -0.09 16.23 -21.34
C PHE A 24 -1.51 15.70 -21.10
N CYS A 25 -2.43 15.96 -22.00
CA CYS A 25 -3.81 15.48 -21.90
C CYS A 25 -4.01 14.27 -22.82
N PHE A 26 -4.70 13.26 -22.29
CA PHE A 26 -5.08 12.05 -23.02
C PHE A 26 -6.52 11.71 -22.65
N ASN A 27 -7.42 12.65 -22.90
CA ASN A 27 -8.81 12.61 -22.47
C ASN A 27 -9.52 11.35 -22.94
N ILE A 28 -10.42 10.84 -22.12
CA ILE A 28 -11.27 9.69 -22.43
C ILE A 28 -12.54 10.23 -23.08
N ARG A 29 -12.80 9.80 -24.30
CA ARG A 29 -14.05 10.14 -25.00
C ARG A 29 -15.21 9.40 -24.35
N ILE A 30 -16.34 10.08 -24.20
CA ILE A 30 -17.62 9.51 -23.78
C ILE A 30 -18.52 9.49 -25.01
N ASP A 31 -18.81 8.29 -25.50
CA ASP A 31 -19.72 8.09 -26.60
C ASP A 31 -21.16 8.20 -26.10
N GLN A 32 -22.02 8.85 -26.90
CA GLN A 32 -23.41 9.04 -26.55
C GLN A 32 -24.31 8.09 -27.39
N PRO A 33 -25.42 7.58 -26.79
CA PRO A 33 -25.85 7.81 -25.41
C PRO A 33 -25.01 7.04 -24.40
N ASP A 34 -24.60 7.70 -23.31
CA ASP A 34 -23.99 7.05 -22.16
C ASP A 34 -25.07 6.77 -21.08
N PRO A 35 -25.07 5.62 -20.40
CA PRO A 35 -26.12 5.27 -19.43
C PRO A 35 -26.09 6.10 -18.14
N PHE A 36 -25.01 6.86 -17.90
CA PHE A 36 -24.84 7.67 -16.69
C PHE A 36 -24.56 9.15 -17.01
N PHE A 37 -23.58 9.40 -17.88
CA PHE A 37 -23.18 10.78 -18.16
C PHE A 37 -24.15 11.46 -19.12
N GLN A 38 -24.58 12.68 -18.78
CA GLN A 38 -25.49 13.47 -19.60
C GLN A 38 -24.91 13.78 -20.99
N PRO A 39 -25.76 14.00 -22.01
CA PRO A 39 -25.32 14.23 -23.38
C PRO A 39 -24.31 15.37 -23.57
N GLY A 40 -24.29 16.36 -22.69
CA GLY A 40 -23.32 17.45 -22.71
C GLY A 40 -21.91 17.06 -22.30
N LYS A 41 -21.73 15.93 -21.58
CA LYS A 41 -20.42 15.45 -21.14
C LYS A 41 -19.82 14.52 -22.19
N THR A 42 -19.01 15.05 -23.07
CA THR A 42 -18.42 14.31 -24.21
C THR A 42 -17.05 13.70 -23.91
N CYS A 43 -16.41 14.07 -22.79
CA CYS A 43 -15.12 13.50 -22.38
C CYS A 43 -14.89 13.59 -20.88
N MET A 44 -14.05 12.68 -20.35
CA MET A 44 -13.41 12.79 -19.06
C MET A 44 -11.98 13.31 -19.22
N HIS A 45 -11.59 14.25 -18.37
CA HIS A 45 -10.22 14.75 -18.35
C HIS A 45 -9.27 13.66 -17.84
N PHE A 46 -8.18 13.46 -18.57
CA PHE A 46 -7.13 12.55 -18.19
C PHE A 46 -5.76 13.18 -18.44
N VAL A 47 -4.98 13.32 -17.37
CA VAL A 47 -3.62 13.85 -17.44
C VAL A 47 -2.64 12.68 -17.48
N ARG A 48 -1.72 12.69 -18.44
CA ARG A 48 -0.66 11.70 -18.55
C ARG A 48 0.27 11.76 -17.33
N HIS A 49 0.80 10.61 -16.92
CA HIS A 49 1.84 10.58 -15.91
C HIS A 49 3.10 11.30 -16.40
N LEU A 50 3.83 11.91 -15.47
CA LEU A 50 5.08 12.59 -15.77
C LEU A 50 6.07 11.60 -16.38
N GLY A 51 6.67 11.99 -17.52
CA GLY A 51 7.75 11.23 -18.15
C GLY A 51 8.99 11.24 -17.26
N ALA A 52 9.64 10.09 -17.14
CA ALA A 52 10.96 10.01 -16.52
C ALA A 52 12.01 10.61 -17.48
N PRO A 53 13.06 11.25 -16.96
CA PRO A 53 14.21 11.62 -17.78
C PRO A 53 14.79 10.38 -18.46
N PRO A 54 15.22 10.46 -19.73
CA PRO A 54 15.87 9.34 -20.39
C PRO A 54 17.14 8.94 -19.62
N LEU A 55 17.36 7.64 -19.47
CA LEU A 55 18.55 7.11 -18.77
C LEU A 55 19.85 7.40 -19.52
N ARG A 56 19.77 7.64 -20.83
CA ARG A 56 20.83 8.09 -21.72
C ARG A 56 20.30 9.23 -22.56
N CYS A 57 21.17 10.05 -23.12
CA CYS A 57 20.77 11.16 -24.00
C CYS A 57 20.15 10.72 -25.36
N GLU A 58 19.65 9.50 -25.43
CA GLU A 58 19.03 8.91 -26.61
C GLU A 58 17.51 8.97 -26.49
N SER A 59 16.83 9.25 -27.59
CA SER A 59 15.39 9.13 -27.71
C SER A 59 14.99 7.65 -27.57
N GLY A 60 14.28 7.32 -26.52
CA GLY A 60 13.79 5.97 -26.22
C GLY A 60 12.30 5.93 -26.00
N VAL A 61 11.80 4.77 -25.60
CA VAL A 61 10.41 4.61 -25.15
C VAL A 61 10.16 5.53 -23.96
N ARG A 62 9.04 6.25 -23.99
CA ARG A 62 8.65 7.15 -22.89
C ARG A 62 8.35 6.32 -21.64
N GLU A 63 9.24 6.40 -20.65
CA GLU A 63 9.02 5.84 -19.32
C GLU A 63 8.36 6.85 -18.39
N GLN A 64 7.73 6.38 -17.31
CA GLN A 64 7.05 7.22 -16.34
C GLN A 64 7.83 7.29 -15.04
N LEU A 65 7.78 8.47 -14.40
CA LEU A 65 8.40 8.67 -13.10
C LEU A 65 7.58 7.95 -12.02
N ASN A 66 8.25 7.08 -11.24
CA ASN A 66 7.67 6.49 -10.05
C ASN A 66 8.04 7.35 -8.82
N GLU A 67 7.04 7.98 -8.21
CA GLU A 67 7.22 8.82 -7.02
C GLU A 67 7.24 8.01 -5.71
N ARG A 68 7.10 6.70 -5.78
CA ARG A 68 7.04 5.83 -4.60
C ARG A 68 8.25 4.92 -4.56
N THR A 69 8.61 4.53 -3.35
CA THR A 69 9.69 3.54 -3.16
C THR A 69 9.27 2.18 -3.72
N ALA A 70 10.25 1.41 -4.15
CA ALA A 70 10.05 0.05 -4.66
C ALA A 70 10.06 -1.01 -3.53
N PHE A 71 9.87 -0.62 -2.27
CA PHE A 71 9.99 -1.52 -1.12
C PHE A 71 8.80 -1.39 -0.17
N VAL A 72 8.58 -2.43 0.64
CA VAL A 72 7.64 -2.38 1.77
C VAL A 72 8.38 -1.78 2.97
N ASP A 73 8.66 -0.49 2.90
CA ASP A 73 9.50 0.28 3.82
C ASP A 73 8.73 1.25 4.73
N GLY A 74 7.40 1.19 4.68
CA GLY A 74 6.55 2.08 5.46
C GLY A 74 6.57 3.54 4.98
N SER A 75 7.03 3.83 3.75
CA SER A 75 7.05 5.19 3.19
C SER A 75 5.68 5.86 3.22
N MET A 76 4.59 5.10 3.16
CA MET A 76 3.22 5.63 3.34
C MET A 76 2.99 6.24 4.73
N ILE A 77 3.79 5.85 5.74
CA ILE A 77 3.72 6.36 7.12
C ILE A 77 4.75 7.49 7.28
N TYR A 78 6.01 7.24 6.84
CA TYR A 78 7.17 8.06 7.17
C TYR A 78 7.56 9.07 6.09
N GLY A 79 7.02 8.95 4.88
CA GLY A 79 7.45 9.72 3.72
C GLY A 79 8.69 9.13 3.04
N SER A 80 9.00 9.68 1.85
CA SER A 80 10.14 9.29 1.02
C SER A 80 11.23 10.36 0.95
N THR A 81 11.05 11.50 1.65
CA THR A 81 12.01 12.60 1.72
C THR A 81 12.25 13.03 3.16
N PHE A 82 13.44 13.52 3.44
CA PHE A 82 13.80 14.02 4.76
C PHE A 82 12.87 15.15 5.24
N ASP A 83 12.52 16.08 4.35
CA ASP A 83 11.65 17.21 4.69
C ASP A 83 10.24 16.75 5.08
N LEU A 84 9.69 15.74 4.39
CA LEU A 84 8.39 15.18 4.74
C LEU A 84 8.47 14.40 6.05
N GLU A 85 9.49 13.55 6.23
CA GLU A 85 9.71 12.84 7.50
C GLU A 85 9.75 13.81 8.67
N LYS A 86 10.54 14.91 8.54
CA LYS A 86 10.63 15.94 9.58
C LYS A 86 9.29 16.58 9.93
N LYS A 87 8.44 16.86 8.92
CA LYS A 87 7.09 17.42 9.14
C LYS A 87 6.14 16.45 9.84
N LEU A 88 6.35 15.15 9.64
CA LEU A 88 5.50 14.11 10.24
C LEU A 88 5.92 13.73 11.67
N ARG A 89 7.02 14.28 12.20
CA ARG A 89 7.53 13.98 13.54
C ARG A 89 7.04 14.98 14.58
N ASP A 90 6.80 14.49 15.78
CA ASP A 90 6.53 15.31 16.97
C ASP A 90 7.80 15.92 17.59
N SER A 91 8.99 15.47 17.15
CA SER A 91 10.30 15.87 17.66
C SER A 91 10.51 15.60 19.16
N PHE A 92 9.66 14.76 19.76
CA PHE A 92 9.75 14.35 21.15
C PHE A 92 9.44 12.86 21.34
N GLY A 93 10.31 12.16 22.06
CA GLY A 93 10.09 10.76 22.44
C GLY A 93 10.11 9.76 21.29
N GLY A 94 10.58 10.16 20.12
CA GLY A 94 10.61 9.35 18.90
C GLY A 94 9.23 9.15 18.27
N ARG A 95 8.28 10.06 18.53
CA ARG A 95 6.89 9.95 18.07
C ARG A 95 6.68 10.59 16.71
N LEU A 96 5.66 10.11 16.02
CA LEU A 96 5.01 10.82 14.90
C LEU A 96 3.97 11.81 15.45
N ALA A 97 3.78 12.91 14.76
CA ALA A 97 2.81 13.94 15.08
C ALA A 97 1.37 13.41 14.96
N GLU A 98 0.54 13.78 15.90
CA GLU A 98 -0.89 13.49 15.97
C GLU A 98 -1.69 14.79 16.12
N ASN A 99 -2.94 14.78 15.67
CA ASN A 99 -3.87 15.83 16.05
C ASN A 99 -4.45 15.56 17.47
N TYR A 100 -5.32 16.45 17.92
CA TYR A 100 -5.93 16.40 19.27
C TYR A 100 -6.79 15.14 19.54
N GLU A 101 -7.25 14.42 18.50
CA GLU A 101 -7.98 13.14 18.66
C GLU A 101 -7.09 11.89 18.50
N ASN A 102 -5.77 12.05 18.42
CA ASN A 102 -4.79 11.02 18.07
C ASN A 102 -5.03 10.41 16.67
N LEU A 103 -5.45 11.25 15.73
CA LEU A 103 -5.51 10.94 14.31
C LEU A 103 -4.25 11.50 13.62
N LEU A 104 -4.16 11.33 12.30
CA LEU A 104 -3.08 11.94 11.51
C LEU A 104 -3.07 13.46 11.67
N PRO A 105 -1.91 14.13 11.54
CA PRO A 105 -1.84 15.57 11.49
C PRO A 105 -2.65 16.11 10.30
N CYS A 106 -3.22 17.29 10.46
CA CYS A 106 -4.00 17.94 9.42
C CYS A 106 -3.08 18.61 8.39
N ASN A 107 -3.51 18.62 7.14
CA ASN A 107 -2.86 19.37 6.08
C ASN A 107 -3.32 20.83 6.14
N GLU A 108 -2.41 21.75 6.48
CA GLU A 108 -2.69 23.18 6.58
C GLU A 108 -3.24 23.79 5.28
N LYS A 109 -2.96 23.18 4.13
CA LYS A 109 -3.45 23.60 2.83
C LYS A 109 -4.88 23.12 2.52
N GLY A 110 -5.52 22.44 3.47
CA GLY A 110 -6.85 21.87 3.28
C GLY A 110 -6.84 20.57 2.44
N CYS A 111 -7.98 20.29 1.81
CA CYS A 111 -8.13 19.11 0.96
C CYS A 111 -7.69 19.40 -0.48
N PRO A 112 -7.16 18.39 -1.23
CA PRO A 112 -6.48 18.59 -2.52
C PRO A 112 -7.35 19.29 -3.58
N ARG A 113 -8.65 19.07 -3.60
CA ARG A 113 -9.59 19.66 -4.59
C ARG A 113 -10.25 20.94 -4.11
N GLY A 114 -9.80 21.52 -2.99
CA GLY A 114 -10.41 22.71 -2.42
C GLY A 114 -11.81 22.48 -1.86
N ILE A 115 -12.18 21.22 -1.62
CA ILE A 115 -13.48 20.88 -1.03
C ILE A 115 -13.57 21.49 0.36
N ILE A 116 -14.64 22.22 0.62
CA ILE A 116 -14.92 22.78 1.93
C ILE A 116 -15.48 21.66 2.80
N THR A 117 -14.67 21.20 3.76
CA THR A 117 -15.04 20.19 4.75
C THR A 117 -14.98 20.79 6.14
N LYS A 118 -15.68 20.19 7.09
CA LYS A 118 -15.62 20.62 8.50
C LYS A 118 -14.22 20.51 9.08
N TYR A 119 -13.45 19.51 8.62
CA TYR A 119 -12.09 19.22 9.08
C TYR A 119 -11.14 19.20 7.89
N HIS A 120 -9.91 19.65 8.11
CA HIS A 120 -8.85 19.56 7.08
C HIS A 120 -8.49 18.11 6.76
N CYS A 121 -8.16 17.85 5.51
CA CYS A 121 -7.61 16.56 5.10
C CYS A 121 -6.32 16.24 5.83
N PHE A 122 -6.04 14.96 5.98
CA PHE A 122 -4.88 14.46 6.72
C PHE A 122 -3.58 14.53 5.91
N MET A 123 -2.47 14.61 6.64
CA MET A 123 -1.12 14.49 6.11
C MET A 123 -0.50 13.17 6.59
N ALA A 124 0.17 12.45 5.67
CA ALA A 124 0.92 11.23 5.96
C ALA A 124 2.15 11.14 5.04
N GLY A 125 2.87 10.05 5.08
CA GLY A 125 3.97 9.78 4.13
C GLY A 125 3.51 9.63 2.68
N ASP A 126 2.28 9.21 2.46
CA ASP A 126 1.58 9.29 1.17
C ASP A 126 0.65 10.51 1.15
N HIS A 127 0.37 11.06 -0.03
CA HIS A 127 -0.49 12.23 -0.18
C HIS A 127 -2.00 11.89 -0.22
N ARG A 128 -2.36 10.60 -0.20
CA ARG A 128 -3.74 10.10 -0.34
C ARG A 128 -4.40 9.58 0.94
N PRO A 129 -3.97 9.92 2.17
CA PRO A 129 -4.55 9.33 3.37
C PRO A 129 -6.04 9.67 3.55
N SER A 130 -6.54 10.73 2.91
CA SER A 130 -7.94 11.14 2.95
C SER A 130 -8.73 10.80 1.68
N GLU A 131 -8.15 10.06 0.72
CA GLU A 131 -8.83 9.72 -0.54
C GLU A 131 -10.15 8.99 -0.29
N THR A 132 -10.17 8.03 0.64
CA THR A 132 -11.39 7.40 1.15
C THR A 132 -11.27 7.13 2.65
N PRO A 133 -12.38 7.10 3.40
CA PRO A 133 -12.34 6.78 4.83
C PRO A 133 -11.71 5.41 5.13
N THR A 134 -11.92 4.43 4.26
CA THR A 134 -11.34 3.10 4.40
C THR A 134 -9.83 3.07 4.20
N LEU A 135 -9.26 3.99 3.42
CA LEU A 135 -7.82 4.17 3.29
C LEU A 135 -7.23 4.94 4.48
N THR A 136 -7.99 5.86 5.07
CA THR A 136 -7.56 6.62 6.24
C THR A 136 -7.30 5.72 7.46
N VAL A 137 -8.14 4.69 7.67
CA VAL A 137 -8.04 3.78 8.82
C VAL A 137 -6.65 3.12 8.95
N PRO A 138 -6.08 2.45 7.93
CA PRO A 138 -4.75 1.86 8.06
C PRO A 138 -3.64 2.91 8.29
N HIS A 139 -3.75 4.11 7.72
CA HIS A 139 -2.77 5.18 7.99
C HIS A 139 -2.77 5.58 9.47
N ILE A 140 -3.95 5.82 10.08
CA ILE A 140 -4.06 6.11 11.52
C ILE A 140 -3.57 4.93 12.36
N THR A 141 -3.93 3.71 11.97
CA THR A 141 -3.52 2.49 12.67
C THR A 141 -2.00 2.40 12.80
N TRP A 142 -1.27 2.57 11.71
CA TRP A 142 0.19 2.46 11.71
C TRP A 142 0.89 3.64 12.37
N LEU A 143 0.35 4.85 12.29
CA LEU A 143 0.81 6.00 13.04
C LEU A 143 0.73 5.73 14.56
N ARG A 144 -0.45 5.32 15.06
CA ARG A 144 -0.65 5.01 16.48
C ARG A 144 0.22 3.83 16.92
N ARG A 145 0.44 2.84 16.03
CA ARG A 145 1.32 1.70 16.30
C ARG A 145 2.76 2.15 16.52
N HIS A 146 3.26 3.04 15.67
CA HIS A 146 4.59 3.63 15.83
C HIS A 146 4.72 4.34 17.19
N ASN A 147 3.79 5.21 17.50
CA ASN A 147 3.81 5.98 18.74
C ASN A 147 3.76 5.09 20.00
N LEU A 148 2.94 4.05 19.96
CA LEU A 148 2.85 3.06 21.03
C LEU A 148 4.18 2.33 21.26
N ILE A 149 4.90 1.97 20.20
CA ILE A 149 6.21 1.30 20.27
C ILE A 149 7.29 2.28 20.76
N ALA A 150 7.33 3.51 20.24
CA ALA A 150 8.27 4.54 20.67
C ALA A 150 8.14 4.82 22.18
N ASP A 151 6.91 4.98 22.67
CA ASP A 151 6.63 5.16 24.09
C ASP A 151 7.03 3.96 24.95
N ALA A 152 6.82 2.73 24.44
CA ALA A 152 7.22 1.52 25.14
C ALA A 152 8.75 1.41 25.23
N LEU A 153 9.48 1.71 24.15
CA LEU A 153 10.94 1.75 24.14
C LEU A 153 11.48 2.80 25.11
N ARG A 154 10.90 4.01 25.10
CA ARG A 154 11.28 5.09 26.02
C ARG A 154 11.12 4.67 27.47
N ARG A 155 9.99 4.07 27.84
CA ARG A 155 9.75 3.57 29.20
C ARG A 155 10.71 2.44 29.59
N ALA A 156 10.94 1.48 28.71
CA ALA A 156 11.78 0.31 29.00
C ALA A 156 13.27 0.61 29.04
N THR A 157 13.73 1.68 28.36
CA THR A 157 15.17 2.00 28.27
C THR A 157 15.61 3.26 29.01
N GLY A 158 14.68 4.16 29.35
CA GLY A 158 15.00 5.49 29.88
C GLY A 158 15.75 6.39 28.87
N ILE A 159 15.82 6.00 27.59
CA ILE A 159 16.44 6.82 26.54
C ILE A 159 15.55 8.04 26.29
N ARG A 160 16.18 9.24 26.22
CA ARG A 160 15.52 10.52 25.91
C ARG A 160 15.87 11.06 24.54
N ASN A 161 16.83 10.45 23.83
CA ASN A 161 17.20 10.89 22.49
C ASN A 161 16.09 10.52 21.53
N ASP A 162 15.46 11.55 20.93
CA ASP A 162 14.32 11.42 20.03
C ASP A 162 14.65 10.57 18.80
N GLU A 163 15.78 10.84 18.15
CA GLU A 163 16.19 10.15 16.93
C GLU A 163 16.42 8.64 17.14
N ILE A 164 17.05 8.26 18.25
CA ILE A 164 17.28 6.83 18.57
C ILE A 164 15.94 6.11 18.75
N LEU A 165 15.01 6.72 19.48
CA LEU A 165 13.69 6.12 19.72
C LEU A 165 12.88 6.03 18.43
N PHE A 166 12.90 7.10 17.61
CA PHE A 166 12.20 7.15 16.33
C PHE A 166 12.70 6.07 15.37
N GLN A 167 14.00 5.99 15.14
CA GLN A 167 14.56 5.03 14.18
C GLN A 167 14.37 3.57 14.64
N GLU A 168 14.45 3.29 15.92
CA GLU A 168 14.18 1.94 16.42
C GLU A 168 12.70 1.58 16.33
N ALA A 169 11.79 2.49 16.70
CA ALA A 169 10.35 2.27 16.52
C ALA A 169 9.99 2.08 15.04
N ARG A 170 10.54 2.91 14.13
CA ARG A 170 10.39 2.78 12.69
C ARG A 170 10.86 1.42 12.19
N ARG A 171 12.05 0.97 12.60
CA ARG A 171 12.61 -0.34 12.24
C ARG A 171 11.68 -1.49 12.62
N ILE A 172 11.12 -1.46 13.84
CA ILE A 172 10.18 -2.48 14.33
C ILE A 172 8.87 -2.43 13.53
N VAL A 173 8.32 -1.24 13.30
CA VAL A 173 7.06 -1.08 12.54
C VAL A 173 7.21 -1.55 11.09
N ILE A 174 8.31 -1.22 10.41
CA ILE A 174 8.58 -1.70 9.05
C ILE A 174 8.66 -3.22 9.02
N ALA A 175 9.36 -3.84 9.97
CA ALA A 175 9.44 -5.29 10.07
C ALA A 175 8.05 -5.93 10.31
N GLN A 176 7.20 -5.32 11.16
CA GLN A 176 5.83 -5.77 11.38
C GLN A 176 4.97 -5.61 10.12
N LEU A 177 5.12 -4.51 9.38
CA LEU A 177 4.42 -4.28 8.12
C LEU A 177 4.82 -5.31 7.06
N GLN A 178 6.13 -5.57 6.90
CA GLN A 178 6.63 -6.61 5.99
C GLN A 178 6.08 -7.98 6.40
N HIS A 179 6.12 -8.32 7.69
CA HIS A 179 5.63 -9.59 8.18
C HIS A 179 4.12 -9.77 7.90
N VAL A 180 3.29 -8.79 8.20
CA VAL A 180 1.83 -8.83 7.92
C VAL A 180 1.57 -8.93 6.41
N THR A 181 2.31 -8.18 5.60
CA THR A 181 2.15 -8.21 4.14
C THR A 181 2.40 -9.61 3.58
N TYR A 182 3.49 -10.26 3.97
CA TYR A 182 3.89 -11.54 3.39
C TYR A 182 3.21 -12.76 4.05
N ASN A 183 2.67 -12.63 5.28
CA ASN A 183 2.06 -13.75 6.00
C ASN A 183 0.54 -13.68 6.15
N GLU A 184 -0.08 -12.51 5.88
CA GLU A 184 -1.54 -12.38 5.90
C GLU A 184 -2.10 -11.82 4.60
N PHE A 185 -1.53 -10.72 4.08
CA PHE A 185 -2.08 -10.04 2.90
C PHE A 185 -1.86 -10.85 1.62
N LEU A 186 -0.63 -11.24 1.33
CA LEU A 186 -0.34 -12.02 0.12
C LEU A 186 -1.03 -13.39 0.10
N PRO A 187 -1.07 -14.19 1.20
CA PRO A 187 -1.85 -15.42 1.23
C PRO A 187 -3.36 -15.24 1.08
N ALA A 188 -3.88 -14.03 1.33
CA ALA A 188 -5.29 -13.72 1.05
C ALA A 188 -5.55 -13.44 -0.44
N LEU A 189 -4.52 -13.08 -1.19
CA LEU A 189 -4.62 -12.75 -2.63
C LEU A 189 -4.20 -13.91 -3.54
N LEU A 190 -3.13 -14.61 -3.18
CA LEU A 190 -2.41 -15.56 -4.01
C LEU A 190 -2.62 -16.99 -3.50
N ASP A 191 -2.65 -17.95 -4.41
CA ASP A 191 -2.67 -19.36 -4.04
C ASP A 191 -1.30 -19.85 -3.54
N ASP A 192 -1.28 -21.01 -2.89
CA ASP A 192 -0.06 -21.61 -2.32
C ASP A 192 1.00 -21.89 -3.40
N PHE A 193 0.57 -22.26 -4.61
CA PHE A 193 1.49 -22.47 -5.72
C PHE A 193 2.25 -21.19 -6.04
N THR A 194 1.56 -20.08 -6.21
CA THR A 194 2.16 -18.77 -6.51
C THR A 194 3.06 -18.29 -5.37
N MET A 195 2.58 -18.44 -4.11
CA MET A 195 3.36 -18.09 -2.92
C MET A 195 4.69 -18.87 -2.86
N ASN A 196 4.68 -20.17 -3.16
CA ASN A 196 5.87 -21.01 -3.17
C ASN A 196 6.77 -20.72 -4.37
N TYR A 197 6.20 -20.58 -5.56
CA TYR A 197 6.93 -20.38 -6.81
C TYR A 197 7.82 -19.13 -6.77
N PHE A 198 7.29 -18.02 -6.21
CA PHE A 198 8.04 -16.78 -6.06
C PHE A 198 8.76 -16.66 -4.70
N ASN A 199 8.80 -17.72 -3.90
CA ASN A 199 9.43 -17.75 -2.57
C ASN A 199 8.98 -16.58 -1.67
N LEU A 200 7.66 -16.35 -1.61
CA LEU A 200 7.08 -15.22 -0.85
C LEU A 200 6.91 -15.53 0.63
N GLN A 201 6.85 -16.79 1.00
CA GLN A 201 6.64 -17.20 2.40
C GLN A 201 7.82 -16.76 3.28
N SER A 202 7.51 -16.21 4.46
CA SER A 202 8.50 -15.98 5.50
C SER A 202 8.84 -17.29 6.22
N ARG A 203 10.03 -17.40 6.78
CA ARG A 203 10.37 -18.54 7.65
C ARG A 203 9.53 -18.51 8.93
N SER A 204 9.14 -19.68 9.41
CA SER A 204 8.43 -19.82 10.70
C SER A 204 9.30 -19.36 11.87
N SER A 205 10.62 -19.54 11.78
CA SER A 205 11.61 -19.14 12.79
C SER A 205 12.95 -18.76 12.13
N GLY A 206 13.76 -18.02 12.87
CA GLY A 206 15.12 -17.65 12.47
C GLY A 206 15.21 -16.66 11.32
N HIS A 207 16.43 -16.46 10.86
CA HIS A 207 16.77 -15.58 9.74
C HIS A 207 16.56 -16.27 8.39
N SER A 208 16.43 -15.45 7.36
CA SER A 208 16.36 -15.87 5.95
C SER A 208 17.17 -14.88 5.13
N ASP A 209 18.27 -15.33 4.57
CA ASP A 209 19.10 -14.50 3.70
C ASP A 209 18.75 -14.81 2.23
N VAL A 210 17.75 -14.11 1.74
CA VAL A 210 17.22 -14.23 0.37
C VAL A 210 17.59 -13.02 -0.49
N TYR A 211 18.34 -12.07 0.07
CA TYR A 211 18.75 -10.87 -0.63
C TYR A 211 19.68 -11.19 -1.82
N ASN A 212 19.38 -10.58 -2.95
CA ASN A 212 20.18 -10.67 -4.17
C ASN A 212 20.40 -9.25 -4.73
N ASP A 213 21.62 -8.76 -4.64
CA ASP A 213 22.05 -7.43 -5.10
C ASP A 213 22.03 -7.26 -6.63
N ARG A 214 21.88 -8.36 -7.39
CA ARG A 214 21.77 -8.36 -8.85
C ARG A 214 20.34 -8.21 -9.33
N LEU A 215 19.35 -8.31 -8.44
CA LEU A 215 17.95 -8.10 -8.80
C LEU A 215 17.63 -6.60 -8.88
N ASP A 216 16.89 -6.25 -9.90
CA ASP A 216 16.28 -4.93 -10.02
C ASP A 216 14.90 -4.96 -9.34
N PRO A 217 14.74 -4.32 -8.16
CA PRO A 217 13.48 -4.32 -7.43
C PRO A 217 12.46 -3.30 -7.93
N ARG A 218 12.81 -2.51 -8.96
CA ARG A 218 11.92 -1.47 -9.47
C ARG A 218 10.55 -2.04 -9.83
N THR A 219 9.52 -1.22 -9.59
CA THR A 219 8.14 -1.59 -9.89
C THR A 219 7.92 -1.66 -11.39
N ILE A 220 7.49 -2.81 -11.90
CA ILE A 220 7.11 -2.95 -13.31
C ILE A 220 5.82 -2.19 -13.61
N ASN A 221 5.73 -1.56 -14.78
CA ASN A 221 4.55 -0.79 -15.18
C ASN A 221 3.26 -1.62 -15.09
N ALA A 222 3.26 -2.85 -15.58
CA ALA A 222 2.10 -3.75 -15.55
C ALA A 222 1.53 -3.99 -14.14
N PHE A 223 2.39 -4.06 -13.13
CA PHE A 223 1.97 -4.16 -11.74
C PHE A 223 1.28 -2.86 -11.30
N GLY A 224 1.95 -1.71 -11.45
CA GLY A 224 1.46 -0.44 -10.92
C GLY A 224 0.20 0.10 -11.60
N VAL A 225 0.02 -0.14 -12.91
CA VAL A 225 -1.10 0.43 -13.67
C VAL A 225 -2.22 -0.56 -14.00
N ALA A 226 -2.02 -1.86 -13.76
CA ALA A 226 -3.02 -2.87 -14.03
C ALA A 226 -3.17 -3.89 -12.89
N ALA A 227 -2.22 -4.79 -12.68
CA ALA A 227 -2.40 -5.96 -11.82
C ALA A 227 -2.70 -5.59 -10.35
N TYR A 228 -1.96 -4.65 -9.77
CA TYR A 228 -2.18 -4.25 -8.37
C TYR A 228 -3.38 -3.32 -8.17
N ARG A 229 -4.03 -2.89 -9.29
CA ARG A 229 -5.33 -2.18 -9.27
C ARG A 229 -6.54 -3.12 -9.17
N MET A 230 -6.31 -4.43 -9.09
CA MET A 230 -7.37 -5.43 -8.87
C MET A 230 -8.25 -5.11 -7.66
N GLY A 231 -7.68 -4.44 -6.65
CA GLY A 231 -8.38 -4.03 -5.43
C GLY A 231 -9.56 -3.09 -5.68
N HIS A 232 -9.64 -2.41 -6.83
CA HIS A 232 -10.75 -1.54 -7.16
C HIS A 232 -12.08 -2.31 -7.25
N SER A 233 -12.09 -3.58 -7.70
CA SER A 233 -13.29 -4.41 -7.68
C SER A 233 -13.71 -4.86 -6.27
N LEU A 234 -12.82 -4.79 -5.30
CA LEU A 234 -13.10 -5.17 -3.90
C LEU A 234 -13.80 -4.07 -3.11
N VAL A 235 -13.80 -2.82 -3.62
CA VAL A 235 -14.43 -1.66 -2.97
C VAL A 235 -15.94 -1.87 -2.87
N ARG A 236 -16.52 -1.48 -1.74
CA ARG A 236 -17.97 -1.45 -1.53
C ARG A 236 -18.53 -0.07 -1.86
N ASN A 237 -19.79 -0.03 -2.27
CA ASN A 237 -20.48 1.24 -2.50
C ASN A 237 -20.77 2.02 -1.20
N ILE A 238 -20.70 1.33 -0.07
CA ILE A 238 -20.95 1.90 1.25
C ILE A 238 -19.75 1.75 2.17
N VAL A 239 -19.59 2.70 3.07
CA VAL A 239 -18.73 2.67 4.24
C VAL A 239 -19.59 2.81 5.50
N GLY A 240 -19.11 2.42 6.67
CA GLY A 240 -19.97 2.42 7.85
C GLY A 240 -19.26 2.66 9.16
N HIS A 241 -20.03 3.12 10.15
CA HIS A 241 -19.68 3.19 11.55
C HIS A 241 -20.42 2.10 12.33
N ASP A 242 -19.70 1.12 12.85
CA ASP A 242 -20.21 0.17 13.82
C ASP A 242 -20.00 0.70 15.24
N ARG A 243 -21.07 1.23 15.83
CA ARG A 243 -21.05 1.77 17.21
C ARG A 243 -21.23 0.70 18.28
N GLY A 244 -21.37 -0.57 17.88
CA GLY A 244 -21.67 -1.71 18.76
C GLY A 244 -23.18 -1.91 19.00
N PHE A 245 -23.54 -3.04 19.64
CA PHE A 245 -24.94 -3.42 19.94
C PHE A 245 -25.87 -3.36 18.72
N GLY A 246 -25.35 -3.73 17.53
CA GLY A 246 -26.14 -3.69 16.29
C GLY A 246 -26.38 -2.28 15.73
N LYS A 247 -25.85 -1.23 16.35
CA LYS A 247 -25.99 0.17 15.86
C LYS A 247 -24.97 0.45 14.78
N ILE A 248 -25.34 0.16 13.53
CA ILE A 248 -24.52 0.43 12.35
C ILE A 248 -25.13 1.60 11.57
N GLN A 249 -24.32 2.61 11.31
CA GLN A 249 -24.66 3.71 10.41
C GLN A 249 -23.85 3.53 9.13
N VAL A 250 -24.49 3.62 7.97
CA VAL A 250 -23.83 3.48 6.65
C VAL A 250 -23.91 4.76 5.86
N PHE A 251 -22.94 4.96 4.97
CA PHE A 251 -22.77 6.13 4.13
C PHE A 251 -22.37 5.69 2.73
N ASN A 252 -22.72 6.41 1.69
CA ASN A 252 -22.21 6.17 0.35
C ASN A 252 -20.72 6.54 0.28
N VAL A 253 -19.90 5.69 -0.32
CA VAL A 253 -18.46 5.95 -0.46
C VAL A 253 -18.20 7.19 -1.30
N SER A 254 -19.05 7.45 -2.30
CA SER A 254 -18.94 8.60 -3.20
C SER A 254 -19.05 9.96 -2.51
N ASP A 255 -19.72 10.03 -1.36
CA ASP A 255 -19.90 11.28 -0.61
C ASP A 255 -18.67 11.64 0.25
N PHE A 256 -17.70 10.71 0.36
CA PHE A 256 -16.58 10.85 1.28
C PHE A 256 -15.19 10.71 0.62
N PHE A 257 -15.10 10.97 -0.68
CA PHE A 257 -13.79 11.16 -1.31
C PHE A 257 -13.18 12.50 -0.88
N GLU A 258 -12.01 12.42 -0.25
CA GLU A 258 -11.30 13.58 0.31
C GLU A 258 -12.10 14.35 1.38
N VAL A 259 -13.03 13.66 2.05
CA VAL A 259 -13.82 14.18 3.18
C VAL A 259 -13.44 13.39 4.44
N PRO A 260 -12.61 13.96 5.34
CA PRO A 260 -12.08 13.24 6.50
C PRO A 260 -13.06 13.16 7.67
N ASP A 261 -14.22 13.78 7.58
CA ASP A 261 -15.18 14.04 8.66
C ASP A 261 -15.60 12.77 9.40
N LEU A 262 -15.73 11.66 8.68
CA LEU A 262 -16.08 10.36 9.30
C LEU A 262 -15.03 9.82 10.28
N MET A 263 -13.81 10.36 10.30
CA MET A 263 -12.74 9.87 11.20
C MET A 263 -12.80 10.52 12.59
N PHE A 264 -13.39 11.71 12.70
CA PHE A 264 -13.46 12.47 13.95
C PHE A 264 -14.54 11.93 14.90
N LYS A 265 -14.53 12.38 16.16
CA LYS A 265 -15.49 12.00 17.22
C LYS A 265 -15.59 10.48 17.39
N ASN A 266 -14.44 9.81 17.53
CA ASN A 266 -14.32 8.36 17.60
C ASN A 266 -14.69 7.62 16.29
N GLY A 267 -14.85 8.34 15.19
CA GLY A 267 -15.21 7.74 13.91
C GLY A 267 -14.19 6.73 13.40
N TYR A 268 -12.90 6.95 13.67
CA TYR A 268 -11.86 5.97 13.37
C TYR A 268 -12.14 4.60 14.04
N GLU A 269 -12.50 4.57 15.30
CA GLU A 269 -12.78 3.34 16.05
C GLU A 269 -14.03 2.63 15.51
N PHE A 270 -15.06 3.40 15.17
CA PHE A 270 -16.30 2.85 14.60
C PHE A 270 -16.09 2.32 13.19
N MET A 271 -15.32 3.03 12.35
CA MET A 271 -14.97 2.60 10.99
C MET A 271 -14.10 1.36 11.01
N ALA A 272 -13.08 1.31 11.86
CA ALA A 272 -12.20 0.17 12.02
C ALA A 272 -12.97 -1.10 12.43
N ARG A 273 -13.94 -0.96 13.34
CA ARG A 273 -14.83 -2.07 13.72
C ARG A 273 -15.71 -2.52 12.58
N TRP A 274 -16.30 -1.60 11.83
CA TRP A 274 -17.10 -1.93 10.66
C TRP A 274 -16.28 -2.65 9.59
N MET A 275 -15.10 -2.11 9.24
CA MET A 275 -14.21 -2.73 8.24
C MET A 275 -13.79 -4.15 8.59
N SER A 276 -13.64 -4.46 9.89
CA SER A 276 -13.25 -5.80 10.33
C SER A 276 -14.35 -6.87 10.14
N ARG A 277 -15.59 -6.45 9.93
CA ARG A 277 -16.76 -7.33 9.81
C ARG A 277 -17.44 -7.25 8.46
N ALA A 278 -17.33 -6.10 7.81
CA ALA A 278 -17.95 -5.88 6.52
C ALA A 278 -17.23 -6.70 5.43
N PRO A 279 -17.92 -7.59 4.71
CA PRO A 279 -17.31 -8.35 3.63
C PRO A 279 -16.89 -7.40 2.51
N LYS A 280 -15.74 -7.65 1.89
CA LYS A 280 -15.34 -6.97 0.65
C LYS A 280 -16.28 -7.34 -0.50
N SER A 281 -16.32 -6.54 -1.58
CA SER A 281 -16.95 -6.93 -2.85
C SER A 281 -16.21 -8.11 -3.50
N ARG A 282 -16.80 -8.73 -4.51
CA ARG A 282 -16.17 -9.83 -5.25
C ARG A 282 -14.97 -9.30 -6.06
N SER A 283 -13.97 -10.15 -6.23
CA SER A 283 -12.89 -9.87 -7.17
C SER A 283 -13.37 -10.35 -8.56
N ASP A 284 -13.89 -9.44 -9.34
CA ASP A 284 -14.42 -9.67 -10.66
C ASP A 284 -14.33 -8.39 -11.51
N ARG A 285 -14.88 -8.41 -12.72
CA ARG A 285 -14.86 -7.30 -13.67
C ARG A 285 -15.82 -6.14 -13.33
N PHE A 286 -16.58 -6.23 -12.25
CA PHE A 286 -17.57 -5.21 -11.89
C PHE A 286 -17.00 -4.24 -10.84
N LEU A 287 -17.23 -2.96 -11.06
CA LEU A 287 -16.93 -1.89 -10.14
C LEU A 287 -18.24 -1.29 -9.61
N VAL A 288 -18.27 -0.95 -8.33
CA VAL A 288 -19.45 -0.31 -7.73
C VAL A 288 -19.66 1.11 -8.27
N ASN A 289 -20.91 1.59 -8.22
CA ASN A 289 -21.31 2.88 -8.79
C ASN A 289 -20.45 4.04 -8.24
N GLY A 290 -20.19 4.05 -6.93
CA GLY A 290 -19.44 5.10 -6.27
C GLY A 290 -18.01 5.33 -6.80
N ILE A 291 -17.41 4.36 -7.51
CA ILE A 291 -16.09 4.52 -8.13
C ILE A 291 -16.12 4.41 -9.66
N ARG A 292 -17.20 3.85 -10.23
CA ARG A 292 -17.36 3.72 -11.67
C ARG A 292 -17.92 4.98 -12.30
N ASN A 293 -18.92 5.59 -11.66
CA ASN A 293 -19.65 6.74 -12.19
C ASN A 293 -19.48 8.00 -11.33
N GLU A 294 -19.32 7.81 -10.02
CA GLU A 294 -19.33 8.89 -9.02
C GLU A 294 -17.96 9.11 -8.35
N LEU A 295 -16.87 8.64 -8.98
CA LEU A 295 -15.54 8.87 -8.42
C LEU A 295 -15.26 10.37 -8.36
N PHE A 296 -14.99 10.87 -7.14
CA PHE A 296 -14.75 12.29 -6.88
C PHE A 296 -15.88 13.22 -7.34
N LYS A 297 -17.14 12.78 -7.30
CA LYS A 297 -18.26 13.69 -7.51
C LYS A 297 -18.19 14.90 -6.57
N SER A 298 -18.72 16.05 -6.98
CA SER A 298 -18.80 17.21 -6.10
C SER A 298 -19.73 16.90 -4.92
N PRO A 299 -19.34 17.25 -3.67
CA PRO A 299 -20.22 17.11 -2.52
C PRO A 299 -21.27 18.24 -2.44
N ILE A 300 -21.22 19.25 -3.30
CA ILE A 300 -22.13 20.41 -3.30
C ILE A 300 -23.33 20.07 -4.18
N GLU A 301 -24.51 19.97 -3.56
CA GLU A 301 -25.78 19.84 -4.28
C GLU A 301 -26.02 21.09 -5.13
N GLY A 302 -26.32 20.90 -6.42
CA GLY A 302 -26.69 21.99 -7.34
C GLY A 302 -25.59 22.52 -8.26
N GLU A 303 -24.31 22.32 -7.96
CA GLU A 303 -23.26 22.42 -8.99
C GLU A 303 -23.23 21.09 -9.77
N ASP A 304 -22.96 21.17 -11.07
CA ASP A 304 -22.86 20.04 -12.01
C ASP A 304 -22.07 18.83 -11.44
N SER A 305 -22.62 18.18 -10.39
CA SER A 305 -21.97 17.08 -9.68
C SER A 305 -21.65 15.93 -10.64
N GLU A 306 -22.47 15.76 -11.69
CA GLU A 306 -22.24 14.79 -12.75
C GLU A 306 -21.09 15.19 -13.68
N THR A 307 -20.85 16.49 -13.90
CA THR A 307 -19.76 16.95 -14.77
C THR A 307 -18.39 16.74 -14.15
N MET A 308 -18.29 16.72 -12.83
CA MET A 308 -17.04 16.54 -12.08
C MET A 308 -16.72 15.08 -11.78
N SER A 309 -17.70 14.17 -11.85
CA SER A 309 -17.51 12.75 -11.54
C SER A 309 -16.73 12.01 -12.63
N LEU A 310 -16.01 10.95 -12.21
CA LEU A 310 -15.12 10.16 -13.06
C LEU A 310 -15.47 8.67 -12.99
N ASP A 311 -15.04 7.91 -14.01
CA ASP A 311 -15.08 6.44 -14.05
C ASP A 311 -13.68 5.87 -13.81
N LEU A 312 -13.48 5.22 -12.65
CA LEU A 312 -12.20 4.61 -12.30
C LEU A 312 -11.81 3.46 -13.24
N GLY A 313 -12.78 2.71 -13.76
CA GLY A 313 -12.52 1.63 -14.72
C GLY A 313 -11.92 2.18 -16.01
N ALA A 314 -12.56 3.21 -16.57
CA ALA A 314 -12.06 3.90 -17.75
C ALA A 314 -10.68 4.55 -17.51
N LEU A 315 -10.49 5.19 -16.35
CA LEU A 315 -9.19 5.75 -15.95
C LEU A 315 -8.10 4.68 -15.86
N ASN A 316 -8.39 3.48 -15.37
CA ASN A 316 -7.41 2.39 -15.27
C ASN A 316 -6.99 1.87 -16.64
N ILE A 317 -7.95 1.69 -17.56
CA ILE A 317 -7.67 1.29 -18.95
C ILE A 317 -6.81 2.36 -19.62
N GLN A 318 -7.22 3.62 -19.55
CA GLN A 318 -6.47 4.74 -20.13
C GLN A 318 -5.07 4.88 -19.56
N ARG A 319 -4.87 4.59 -18.27
CA ARG A 319 -3.56 4.62 -17.63
C ARG A 319 -2.63 3.54 -18.16
N GLY A 320 -3.13 2.35 -18.43
CA GLY A 320 -2.38 1.30 -19.12
C GLY A 320 -1.90 1.76 -20.51
N ARG A 321 -2.78 2.41 -21.26
CA ARG A 321 -2.47 2.96 -22.59
C ARG A 321 -1.50 4.16 -22.51
N ASP A 322 -1.63 5.03 -21.51
CA ASP A 322 -0.68 6.13 -21.24
C ASP A 322 0.74 5.61 -21.00
N HIS A 323 0.87 4.47 -20.30
CA HIS A 323 2.15 3.84 -20.03
C HIS A 323 2.65 2.94 -21.18
N GLY A 324 1.86 2.78 -22.23
CA GLY A 324 2.22 1.94 -23.37
C GLY A 324 2.47 0.47 -23.01
N ILE A 325 1.76 -0.04 -21.99
CA ILE A 325 1.93 -1.45 -21.62
C ILE A 325 1.35 -2.36 -22.69
N PRO A 326 1.99 -3.51 -22.97
CA PRO A 326 1.47 -4.50 -23.89
C PRO A 326 0.07 -5.00 -23.51
N PRO A 327 -0.69 -5.56 -24.46
CA PRO A 327 -2.01 -6.12 -24.21
C PRO A 327 -1.97 -7.38 -23.34
N TYR A 328 -3.12 -7.79 -22.83
CA TYR A 328 -3.33 -8.94 -21.95
C TYR A 328 -2.62 -10.23 -22.40
N ASN A 329 -2.71 -10.58 -23.69
CA ASN A 329 -2.09 -11.77 -24.24
C ASN A 329 -0.56 -11.79 -24.10
N ALA A 330 0.10 -10.64 -24.19
CA ALA A 330 1.56 -10.56 -23.98
C ALA A 330 1.94 -10.92 -22.53
N TYR A 331 1.11 -10.53 -21.56
CA TYR A 331 1.35 -10.89 -20.17
C TYR A 331 0.95 -12.33 -19.83
N ARG A 332 -0.03 -12.89 -20.54
CA ARG A 332 -0.25 -14.34 -20.47
C ARG A 332 1.00 -15.10 -20.88
N GLU A 333 1.61 -14.73 -21.98
CA GLU A 333 2.84 -15.34 -22.48
C GLU A 333 4.01 -15.12 -21.53
N PHE A 334 4.19 -13.90 -21.00
CA PHE A 334 5.17 -13.60 -19.96
C PHE A 334 5.02 -14.53 -18.74
N CYS A 335 3.78 -14.84 -18.35
CA CYS A 335 3.45 -15.75 -17.26
C CYS A 335 3.48 -17.24 -17.64
N GLY A 336 3.97 -17.60 -18.84
CA GLY A 336 4.01 -18.98 -19.32
C GLY A 336 2.64 -19.57 -19.68
N LEU A 337 1.60 -18.73 -19.78
CA LEU A 337 0.25 -19.12 -20.17
C LEU A 337 0.11 -19.02 -21.70
N ARG A 338 -0.78 -19.83 -22.27
CA ARG A 338 -1.05 -19.77 -23.72
C ARG A 338 -1.82 -18.48 -24.05
N ARG A 339 -1.45 -17.85 -25.16
CA ARG A 339 -2.21 -16.75 -25.77
C ARG A 339 -3.59 -17.24 -26.17
N ALA A 340 -4.62 -16.41 -25.97
CA ALA A 340 -5.94 -16.64 -26.52
C ALA A 340 -5.98 -16.19 -27.99
N ARG A 341 -6.44 -17.06 -28.90
CA ARG A 341 -6.56 -16.76 -30.34
C ARG A 341 -7.97 -16.29 -30.73
N PHE A 342 -8.94 -16.57 -29.87
CA PHE A 342 -10.36 -16.23 -30.06
C PHE A 342 -11.04 -16.09 -28.70
N PHE A 343 -12.25 -15.55 -28.68
CA PHE A 343 -12.97 -15.23 -27.44
C PHE A 343 -13.68 -16.41 -26.77
N ALA A 344 -13.85 -17.55 -27.45
CA ALA A 344 -14.49 -18.71 -26.80
C ALA A 344 -13.64 -19.24 -25.63
N THR A 345 -14.29 -19.87 -24.64
CA THR A 345 -13.65 -20.37 -23.41
C THR A 345 -13.16 -21.82 -23.52
N VAL A 346 -12.88 -22.25 -24.76
CA VAL A 346 -12.32 -23.59 -25.07
C VAL A 346 -10.80 -23.54 -25.28
N PRO A 347 -10.09 -24.67 -25.35
CA PRO A 347 -8.65 -24.71 -25.57
C PRO A 347 -8.21 -23.86 -26.77
N GLY A 348 -7.26 -22.96 -26.54
CA GLY A 348 -6.80 -21.98 -27.55
C GLY A 348 -7.48 -20.63 -27.50
N GLY A 349 -8.58 -20.51 -26.76
CA GLY A 349 -9.29 -19.24 -26.49
C GLY A 349 -9.10 -18.73 -25.07
N LEU A 350 -10.07 -17.99 -24.54
CA LEU A 350 -10.08 -17.39 -23.22
C LEU A 350 -10.42 -18.42 -22.12
N VAL A 351 -9.61 -19.45 -21.99
CA VAL A 351 -9.86 -20.64 -21.12
C VAL A 351 -9.96 -20.33 -19.62
N ASP A 352 -9.42 -19.19 -19.18
CA ASP A 352 -9.45 -18.77 -17.77
C ASP A 352 -10.60 -17.80 -17.46
N HIS A 353 -11.54 -17.62 -18.41
CA HIS A 353 -12.71 -16.76 -18.27
C HIS A 353 -14.00 -17.56 -18.21
N THR A 354 -15.04 -16.96 -17.62
CA THR A 354 -16.40 -17.49 -17.80
C THR A 354 -16.92 -17.15 -19.20
N PRO A 355 -17.88 -17.93 -19.76
CA PRO A 355 -18.50 -17.60 -21.06
C PRO A 355 -19.06 -16.18 -21.10
N GLN A 356 -19.65 -15.69 -20.00
CA GLN A 356 -20.22 -14.35 -19.91
C GLN A 356 -19.13 -13.26 -19.93
N ALA A 357 -17.97 -13.50 -19.27
CA ALA A 357 -16.85 -12.58 -19.29
C ALA A 357 -16.20 -12.53 -20.69
N ALA A 358 -16.01 -13.69 -21.33
CA ALA A 358 -15.48 -13.80 -22.68
C ALA A 358 -16.38 -13.10 -23.70
N ALA A 359 -17.70 -13.29 -23.63
CA ALA A 359 -18.67 -12.61 -24.48
C ALA A 359 -18.67 -11.09 -24.26
N ALA A 360 -18.47 -10.61 -23.03
CA ALA A 360 -18.35 -9.18 -22.76
C ALA A 360 -17.08 -8.59 -23.39
N LEU A 361 -15.95 -9.29 -23.28
CA LEU A 361 -14.70 -8.88 -23.94
C LEU A 361 -14.84 -8.86 -25.46
N GLN A 362 -15.54 -9.86 -26.04
CA GLN A 362 -15.80 -9.93 -27.48
C GLN A 362 -16.64 -8.76 -28.00
N ARG A 363 -17.59 -8.25 -27.22
CA ARG A 363 -18.36 -7.05 -27.59
C ARG A 363 -17.54 -5.77 -27.53
N THR A 364 -16.44 -5.76 -26.78
CA THR A 364 -15.62 -4.57 -26.55
C THR A 364 -14.37 -4.53 -27.44
N TYR A 365 -13.75 -5.68 -27.70
CA TYR A 365 -12.49 -5.79 -28.43
C TYR A 365 -12.67 -6.58 -29.72
N ARG A 366 -11.95 -6.19 -30.77
CA ARG A 366 -12.01 -6.86 -32.09
C ARG A 366 -11.29 -8.20 -32.08
N HIS A 367 -10.18 -8.29 -31.35
CA HIS A 367 -9.36 -9.49 -31.25
C HIS A 367 -8.86 -9.67 -29.79
N PRO A 368 -8.61 -10.90 -29.32
CA PRO A 368 -8.01 -11.10 -27.98
C PRO A 368 -6.66 -10.40 -27.76
N ASP A 369 -5.91 -10.12 -28.82
CA ASP A 369 -4.66 -9.36 -28.74
C ASP A 369 -4.87 -7.85 -28.51
N ASP A 370 -6.10 -7.35 -28.63
CA ASP A 370 -6.44 -5.95 -28.34
C ASP A 370 -6.86 -5.73 -26.88
N ILE A 371 -7.08 -6.82 -26.12
CA ILE A 371 -7.59 -6.73 -24.76
C ILE A 371 -6.57 -6.00 -23.86
N ASP A 372 -6.98 -4.90 -23.24
CA ASP A 372 -6.17 -4.23 -22.23
C ASP A 372 -5.89 -5.14 -21.04
N LEU A 373 -4.66 -5.11 -20.51
CA LEU A 373 -4.25 -5.98 -19.40
C LEU A 373 -5.18 -5.88 -18.20
N TYR A 374 -5.63 -4.67 -17.83
CA TYR A 374 -6.53 -4.47 -16.68
C TYR A 374 -7.87 -5.18 -16.90
N ALA A 375 -8.48 -5.00 -18.07
CA ALA A 375 -9.77 -5.62 -18.41
C ALA A 375 -9.67 -7.14 -18.50
N GLY A 376 -8.66 -7.67 -19.20
CA GLY A 376 -8.44 -9.10 -19.34
C GLY A 376 -8.15 -9.79 -18.01
N GLY A 377 -7.18 -9.28 -17.26
CA GLY A 377 -6.75 -9.89 -15.99
C GLY A 377 -7.82 -9.83 -14.89
N LEU A 378 -8.60 -8.72 -14.83
CA LEU A 378 -9.68 -8.58 -13.86
C LEU A 378 -10.89 -9.48 -14.20
N SER A 379 -11.05 -9.84 -15.48
CA SER A 379 -12.14 -10.71 -15.95
C SER A 379 -11.86 -12.19 -15.83
N GLU A 380 -10.62 -12.60 -15.52
CA GLU A 380 -10.27 -14.00 -15.29
C GLU A 380 -11.02 -14.59 -14.08
N THR A 381 -11.35 -15.86 -14.16
CA THR A 381 -11.92 -16.61 -13.05
C THR A 381 -10.84 -16.79 -11.98
N PRO A 382 -11.10 -16.43 -10.72
CA PRO A 382 -10.17 -16.68 -9.62
C PRO A 382 -9.79 -18.15 -9.48
N ARG A 383 -8.52 -18.44 -9.25
CA ARG A 383 -8.05 -19.80 -8.96
C ARG A 383 -8.46 -20.23 -7.54
N LYS A 384 -8.60 -21.54 -7.34
CA LYS A 384 -8.84 -22.12 -6.01
C LYS A 384 -7.73 -21.66 -5.04
N GLY A 385 -8.11 -21.17 -3.89
CA GLY A 385 -7.17 -20.65 -2.88
C GLY A 385 -6.72 -19.19 -3.09
N SER A 386 -7.22 -18.53 -4.16
CA SER A 386 -6.92 -17.13 -4.47
C SER A 386 -8.19 -16.35 -4.76
N ILE A 387 -8.09 -15.04 -4.76
CA ILE A 387 -9.15 -14.15 -5.25
C ILE A 387 -8.85 -13.63 -6.66
N LEU A 388 -7.80 -14.10 -7.30
CA LEU A 388 -7.27 -13.61 -8.58
C LEU A 388 -7.18 -14.73 -9.62
N GLY A 389 -7.31 -14.37 -10.87
CA GLY A 389 -6.99 -15.23 -11.99
C GLY A 389 -5.47 -15.39 -12.20
N PRO A 390 -5.07 -16.30 -13.11
CA PRO A 390 -3.65 -16.70 -13.24
C PRO A 390 -2.71 -15.57 -13.66
N THR A 391 -3.15 -14.66 -14.52
CA THR A 391 -2.30 -13.58 -15.02
C THR A 391 -1.96 -12.56 -13.92
N PHE A 392 -2.96 -12.12 -13.15
CA PHE A 392 -2.72 -11.19 -12.05
C PHE A 392 -1.98 -11.84 -10.89
N GLN A 393 -2.23 -13.12 -10.59
CA GLN A 393 -1.43 -13.84 -9.60
C GLN A 393 0.05 -13.87 -9.97
N CYS A 394 0.36 -14.18 -11.22
CA CYS A 394 1.74 -14.19 -11.71
C CYS A 394 2.41 -12.81 -11.57
N LEU A 395 1.78 -11.75 -12.06
CA LEU A 395 2.36 -10.40 -12.03
C LEU A 395 2.55 -9.87 -10.60
N ILE A 396 1.58 -10.14 -9.72
CA ILE A 396 1.66 -9.73 -8.31
C ILE A 396 2.71 -10.55 -7.58
N GLY A 397 2.72 -11.87 -7.75
CA GLY A 397 3.71 -12.74 -7.15
C GLY A 397 5.13 -12.39 -7.58
N TYR A 398 5.33 -12.16 -8.88
CA TYR A 398 6.61 -11.73 -9.45
C TYR A 398 7.12 -10.42 -8.80
N GLN A 399 6.28 -9.39 -8.77
CA GLN A 399 6.69 -8.10 -8.20
C GLN A 399 6.99 -8.17 -6.71
N PHE A 400 6.17 -8.86 -5.91
CA PHE A 400 6.46 -9.05 -4.49
C PHE A 400 7.69 -9.93 -4.26
N GLY A 401 8.00 -10.85 -5.16
CA GLY A 401 9.28 -11.56 -5.19
C GLY A 401 10.45 -10.60 -5.36
N LEU A 402 10.36 -9.68 -6.32
CA LEU A 402 11.38 -8.64 -6.53
C LEU A 402 11.53 -7.73 -5.30
N TYR A 403 10.42 -7.31 -4.68
CA TYR A 403 10.46 -6.48 -3.47
C TYR A 403 11.12 -7.19 -2.29
N LYS A 404 10.88 -8.49 -2.11
CA LYS A 404 11.48 -9.27 -1.01
C LYS A 404 12.95 -9.55 -1.23
N HIS A 405 13.28 -10.07 -2.42
CA HIS A 405 14.64 -10.55 -2.71
C HIS A 405 15.59 -9.41 -3.08
N GLY A 406 15.08 -8.28 -3.55
CA GLY A 406 15.85 -7.07 -3.83
C GLY A 406 15.96 -6.12 -2.64
N ASP A 407 15.27 -6.39 -1.53
CA ASP A 407 15.33 -5.53 -0.34
C ASP A 407 16.54 -5.87 0.53
N ARG A 408 17.54 -5.00 0.46
CA ARG A 408 18.72 -5.10 1.34
C ARG A 408 18.36 -5.07 2.83
N PHE A 409 17.27 -4.43 3.20
CA PHE A 409 16.81 -4.27 4.59
C PHE A 409 15.63 -5.18 4.94
N TRP A 410 15.46 -6.29 4.22
CA TRP A 410 14.46 -7.29 4.55
C TRP A 410 14.59 -7.74 6.02
N TYR A 411 13.50 -7.74 6.76
CA TYR A 411 13.54 -7.90 8.22
C TYR A 411 14.11 -9.23 8.73
N GLU A 412 14.12 -10.28 7.92
CA GLU A 412 14.71 -11.58 8.28
C GLU A 412 16.20 -11.71 7.94
N ARG A 413 16.81 -10.69 7.33
CA ARG A 413 18.20 -10.77 6.87
C ARG A 413 19.19 -10.71 8.03
N THR A 414 20.32 -11.48 7.89
CA THR A 414 21.41 -11.50 8.89
C THR A 414 22.35 -10.32 8.81
N PHE A 415 22.40 -9.60 7.67
CA PHE A 415 23.31 -8.49 7.39
C PHE A 415 24.77 -8.86 7.65
N PRO A 416 25.39 -9.75 6.86
CA PRO A 416 26.79 -10.15 7.05
C PRO A 416 27.76 -8.97 7.10
N GLU A 417 27.48 -7.91 6.34
CA GLU A 417 28.25 -6.67 6.28
C GLU A 417 28.07 -5.75 7.52
N ASN A 418 26.99 -5.92 8.26
CA ASN A 418 26.69 -5.13 9.46
C ASN A 418 25.71 -5.86 10.37
N ALA A 419 26.18 -6.83 11.13
CA ALA A 419 25.37 -7.65 12.03
C ALA A 419 24.57 -6.85 13.07
N VAL A 420 24.96 -5.59 13.36
CA VAL A 420 24.21 -4.70 14.27
C VAL A 420 22.88 -4.27 13.66
N ALA A 421 22.75 -4.26 12.33
CA ALA A 421 21.51 -3.93 11.66
C ALA A 421 20.47 -5.07 11.74
N ALA A 422 20.91 -6.32 11.89
CA ALA A 422 20.02 -7.47 12.00
C ALA A 422 19.17 -7.42 13.29
N PHE A 423 17.96 -7.96 13.20
CA PHE A 423 17.22 -8.32 14.40
C PHE A 423 17.87 -9.54 15.06
N THR A 424 17.91 -9.58 16.39
CA THR A 424 18.32 -10.80 17.09
C THR A 424 17.25 -11.88 16.94
N GLN A 425 17.59 -13.14 17.24
CA GLN A 425 16.60 -14.24 17.22
C GLN A 425 15.41 -13.95 18.14
N GLU A 426 15.67 -13.40 19.33
CA GLU A 426 14.61 -13.02 20.28
C GLU A 426 13.69 -11.94 19.70
N GLU A 427 14.26 -10.91 19.05
CA GLU A 427 13.50 -9.86 18.37
C GLU A 427 12.68 -10.40 17.21
N LEU A 428 13.24 -11.28 16.38
CA LEU A 428 12.51 -11.92 15.26
C LEU A 428 11.33 -12.75 15.75
N VAL A 429 11.49 -13.50 16.84
CA VAL A 429 10.38 -14.24 17.47
C VAL A 429 9.24 -13.29 17.82
N GLN A 430 9.54 -12.10 18.32
CA GLN A 430 8.50 -11.11 18.66
C GLN A 430 7.84 -10.53 17.41
N ILE A 431 8.61 -10.20 16.36
CA ILE A 431 8.08 -9.70 15.10
C ILE A 431 7.17 -10.75 14.43
N LYS A 432 7.62 -12.00 14.37
CA LYS A 432 6.86 -13.12 13.76
C LYS A 432 5.56 -13.48 14.50
N ARG A 433 5.37 -12.99 15.72
CA ARG A 433 4.09 -13.07 16.47
C ARG A 433 3.10 -11.98 16.07
N THR A 434 3.50 -11.01 15.26
CA THR A 434 2.62 -9.91 14.83
C THR A 434 1.55 -10.45 13.90
N THR A 435 0.32 -10.02 14.11
CA THR A 435 -0.81 -10.12 13.17
C THR A 435 -1.43 -8.74 13.00
N TYR A 436 -2.11 -8.50 11.88
CA TYR A 436 -2.76 -7.19 11.69
C TYR A 436 -3.83 -6.95 12.77
N SER A 437 -4.51 -7.98 13.24
CA SER A 437 -5.44 -7.89 14.37
C SER A 437 -4.77 -7.44 15.68
N LYS A 438 -3.56 -7.93 15.98
CA LYS A 438 -2.80 -7.43 17.15
C LYS A 438 -2.43 -5.96 16.99
N VAL A 439 -2.04 -5.54 15.79
CA VAL A 439 -1.77 -4.13 15.51
C VAL A 439 -3.02 -3.30 15.76
N MET A 440 -4.16 -3.67 15.16
CA MET A 440 -5.45 -3.00 15.36
C MET A 440 -5.87 -2.97 16.84
N CYS A 441 -5.90 -4.12 17.50
CA CYS A 441 -6.27 -4.22 18.92
C CYS A 441 -5.40 -3.38 19.85
N SER A 442 -4.11 -3.19 19.52
CA SER A 442 -3.16 -2.44 20.35
C SER A 442 -3.43 -0.93 20.34
N VAL A 443 -4.05 -0.41 19.29
CA VAL A 443 -4.18 1.04 19.05
C VAL A 443 -5.62 1.57 19.13
N LEU A 444 -6.61 0.68 19.05
CA LEU A 444 -8.02 1.06 19.19
C LEU A 444 -8.38 1.40 20.63
N LYS A 445 -9.17 2.45 20.80
CA LYS A 445 -9.74 2.86 22.10
C LYS A 445 -11.04 2.10 22.34
N ASN A 446 -11.24 1.60 23.56
CA ASN A 446 -12.55 1.09 23.99
C ASN A 446 -13.50 2.26 24.23
N ILE A 447 -14.64 2.26 23.56
CA ILE A 447 -15.63 3.33 23.63
C ILE A 447 -16.95 2.77 24.11
N GLY A 448 -17.56 3.42 25.10
CA GLY A 448 -18.87 3.07 25.63
C GLY A 448 -18.96 1.66 26.21
N GLY A 449 -17.88 1.14 26.81
CA GLY A 449 -17.82 -0.20 27.38
C GLY A 449 -17.76 -1.34 26.35
N HIS A 450 -17.68 -1.01 25.05
CA HIS A 450 -17.57 -2.01 23.98
C HIS A 450 -16.12 -2.42 23.76
N PHE A 451 -15.89 -3.71 23.87
CA PHE A 451 -14.61 -4.32 23.49
C PHE A 451 -14.62 -4.65 22.00
N HIS A 452 -13.52 -4.30 21.34
CA HIS A 452 -13.31 -4.71 19.96
C HIS A 452 -13.09 -6.22 19.88
N SER A 453 -13.61 -6.83 18.82
CA SER A 453 -13.38 -8.25 18.51
C SER A 453 -12.99 -8.37 17.04
N PHE A 454 -11.94 -9.13 16.78
CA PHE A 454 -11.41 -9.36 15.45
C PHE A 454 -11.12 -10.84 15.24
N GLN A 455 -10.98 -11.24 13.99
CA GLN A 455 -10.36 -12.50 13.67
C GLN A 455 -8.88 -12.43 14.04
N PRO A 456 -8.26 -13.47 14.64
CA PRO A 456 -6.82 -13.47 14.99
C PRO A 456 -5.91 -13.09 13.83
N ARG A 457 -6.27 -13.48 12.60
CA ARG A 457 -5.62 -13.10 11.35
C ARG A 457 -6.65 -12.38 10.47
N LEU A 458 -6.73 -11.07 10.61
CA LEU A 458 -7.81 -10.23 10.08
C LEU A 458 -7.96 -10.30 8.56
N LEU A 459 -6.85 -10.43 7.84
CA LEU A 459 -6.83 -10.44 6.37
C LEU A 459 -7.15 -11.82 5.78
N LEU A 460 -7.19 -12.87 6.58
CA LEU A 460 -7.49 -14.22 6.14
C LEU A 460 -8.98 -14.57 6.38
N ARG A 461 -9.44 -15.60 5.67
CA ARG A 461 -10.84 -16.04 5.73
C ARG A 461 -11.22 -16.52 7.13
N PRO A 462 -12.47 -16.26 7.59
CA PRO A 462 -12.97 -16.73 8.89
C PRO A 462 -13.00 -18.26 9.01
N GLU A 463 -13.23 -18.95 7.89
CA GLU A 463 -13.35 -20.41 7.81
C GLU A 463 -12.02 -21.15 8.03
N ILE A 464 -10.89 -20.42 7.99
CA ILE A 464 -9.59 -20.98 8.35
C ILE A 464 -9.61 -21.37 9.82
N GLU A 465 -9.13 -22.57 10.11
CA GLU A 465 -9.08 -23.11 11.47
C GLU A 465 -8.49 -22.11 12.47
N ARG A 466 -9.17 -21.94 13.60
CA ARG A 466 -8.84 -21.03 14.70
C ARG A 466 -8.84 -19.53 14.32
N ASN A 467 -9.52 -19.15 13.23
CA ASN A 467 -9.62 -17.74 12.81
C ASN A 467 -11.00 -17.10 13.12
N GLN A 468 -11.81 -17.67 14.02
CA GLN A 468 -13.07 -17.08 14.47
C GLN A 468 -12.85 -15.83 15.30
N LEU A 469 -13.87 -14.97 15.40
CA LEU A 469 -13.84 -13.72 16.16
C LEU A 469 -13.42 -13.94 17.62
N GLN A 470 -12.47 -13.16 18.09
CA GLN A 470 -11.99 -13.14 19.47
C GLN A 470 -11.91 -11.69 19.96
N SER A 471 -12.13 -11.50 21.27
CA SER A 471 -11.93 -10.17 21.87
C SER A 471 -10.47 -9.71 21.75
N CYS A 472 -10.25 -8.40 21.65
CA CYS A 472 -8.91 -7.84 21.64
C CYS A 472 -8.09 -8.23 22.87
N ASN A 473 -8.71 -8.35 24.05
CA ASN A 473 -8.02 -8.82 25.26
C ASN A 473 -7.44 -10.23 25.07
N ARG A 474 -8.20 -11.13 24.43
CA ARG A 474 -7.71 -12.48 24.13
C ARG A 474 -6.62 -12.48 23.05
N ILE A 475 -6.78 -11.67 21.99
CA ILE A 475 -5.80 -11.53 20.91
C ILE A 475 -4.47 -10.99 21.46
N LEU A 476 -4.52 -9.99 22.31
CA LEU A 476 -3.34 -9.36 22.92
C LEU A 476 -2.75 -10.17 24.09
N ARG A 477 -3.49 -11.15 24.63
CA ARG A 477 -3.06 -11.98 25.78
C ARG A 477 -2.58 -11.17 26.97
N GLY A 478 -3.27 -10.06 27.29
CA GLY A 478 -2.94 -9.16 28.39
C GLY A 478 -1.76 -8.22 28.15
N ASN A 479 -1.07 -8.32 27.03
CA ASN A 479 0.00 -7.40 26.65
C ASN A 479 -0.48 -6.41 25.59
N ARG A 480 -0.62 -5.13 25.94
CA ARG A 480 -1.12 -4.07 25.03
C ARG A 480 -0.32 -3.96 23.73
N LEU A 481 0.97 -4.26 23.73
CA LEU A 481 1.78 -4.29 22.50
C LEU A 481 1.49 -5.52 21.63
N GLY A 482 0.96 -6.59 22.21
CA GLY A 482 0.78 -7.89 21.55
C GLY A 482 2.11 -8.63 21.30
N PHE A 483 3.22 -8.12 21.81
CA PHE A 483 4.56 -8.71 21.78
C PHE A 483 5.42 -8.17 22.92
N ASP A 484 6.53 -8.84 23.23
CA ASP A 484 7.47 -8.41 24.27
C ASP A 484 8.49 -7.40 23.70
N ILE A 485 8.54 -6.20 24.27
CA ILE A 485 9.47 -5.14 23.90
C ILE A 485 10.87 -5.32 24.49
N THR A 486 11.02 -6.21 25.48
CA THR A 486 12.27 -6.37 26.26
C THR A 486 13.48 -6.71 25.41
N PRO A 487 13.44 -7.61 24.41
CA PRO A 487 14.59 -7.90 23.56
C PRO A 487 15.12 -6.65 22.84
N PHE A 488 14.23 -5.82 22.31
CA PHE A 488 14.57 -4.58 21.61
C PHE A 488 15.19 -3.55 22.56
N ALA A 489 14.59 -3.36 23.73
CA ALA A 489 15.12 -2.47 24.76
C ALA A 489 16.51 -2.90 25.22
N ARG A 490 16.73 -4.20 25.47
CA ARG A 490 18.01 -4.78 25.86
C ARG A 490 19.09 -4.54 24.81
N ARG A 491 18.77 -4.72 23.54
CA ARG A 491 19.69 -4.44 22.42
C ARG A 491 20.07 -2.96 22.36
N LEU A 492 19.11 -2.04 22.46
CA LEU A 492 19.38 -0.60 22.46
C LEU A 492 20.31 -0.17 23.60
N LEU A 493 20.10 -0.70 24.80
CA LEU A 493 20.94 -0.41 25.96
C LEU A 493 22.39 -0.94 25.77
N ARG A 494 22.54 -2.14 25.17
CA ARG A 494 23.88 -2.69 24.83
C ARG A 494 24.61 -1.82 23.80
N LEU A 495 23.93 -1.36 22.76
CA LEU A 495 24.51 -0.49 21.75
C LEU A 495 24.94 0.87 22.31
N ARG A 496 24.15 1.43 23.22
CA ARG A 496 24.49 2.66 23.96
C ARG A 496 25.73 2.47 24.81
N GLY A 497 25.84 1.33 25.53
CA GLY A 497 27.00 0.99 26.33
C GLY A 497 28.27 0.86 25.49
N ARG A 498 28.24 0.16 24.37
CA ARG A 498 29.38 0.02 23.45
C ARG A 498 29.85 1.36 22.86
N ARG A 499 28.94 2.26 22.48
CA ARG A 499 29.30 3.61 22.02
C ARG A 499 29.98 4.44 23.13
N ARG A 500 29.53 4.32 24.37
CA ARG A 500 30.17 4.98 25.52
C ARG A 500 31.59 4.46 25.74
N ALA A 501 31.77 3.15 25.71
CA ALA A 501 33.08 2.51 25.86
C ALA A 501 34.05 2.87 24.73
N ALA A 502 33.57 2.89 23.47
CA ALA A 502 34.37 3.24 22.29
C ALA A 502 34.79 4.73 22.26
N LEU A 503 34.06 5.62 22.95
CA LEU A 503 34.37 7.05 23.04
C LEU A 503 35.24 7.39 24.26
N GLY A 504 35.66 6.40 25.07
CA GLY A 504 36.52 6.62 26.22
C GLY A 504 35.91 7.49 27.34
N VAL A 505 34.58 7.68 27.33
CA VAL A 505 33.90 8.58 28.28
C VAL A 505 33.49 7.79 29.52
N SER A 506 34.38 7.75 30.50
CA SER A 506 34.01 7.47 31.89
C SER A 506 33.47 8.76 32.51
N PHE A 507 32.18 8.83 32.83
CA PHE A 507 31.65 9.92 33.65
C PHE A 507 31.80 9.58 35.13
N PRO A 508 32.35 10.52 35.94
CA PRO A 508 32.28 10.39 37.39
C PRO A 508 30.82 10.48 37.82
N ARG A 509 30.47 9.69 38.85
CA ARG A 509 29.19 9.77 39.55
C ARG A 509 29.14 11.06 40.37
N ASN A 510 28.82 12.19 39.74
CA ASN A 510 28.38 13.39 40.46
C ASN A 510 27.59 14.32 39.56
N PRO A 511 26.44 14.85 40.01
CA PRO A 511 25.61 15.74 39.22
C PRO A 511 26.08 17.20 39.39
N GLY A 512 26.68 17.73 38.38
CA GLY A 512 26.98 19.16 38.28
C GLY A 512 28.04 19.46 37.22
N THR A 513 27.64 20.24 36.26
CA THR A 513 28.43 21.05 35.33
C THR A 513 28.72 20.59 33.89
N ARG A 514 28.19 21.45 33.03
CA ARG A 514 28.67 22.01 31.73
C ARG A 514 28.58 21.19 30.46
N PHE A 515 27.85 21.82 29.53
CA PHE A 515 27.72 21.53 28.10
C PHE A 515 29.07 21.50 27.37
N LEU A 516 29.30 20.44 26.59
CA LEU A 516 30.32 20.41 25.54
C LEU A 516 29.63 20.27 24.16
N ARG A 517 30.02 21.14 23.26
CA ARG A 517 29.56 21.19 21.87
C ARG A 517 29.85 19.88 21.14
N LEU A 518 28.82 19.31 20.53
CA LEU A 518 28.93 18.16 19.64
C LEU A 518 29.49 18.59 18.26
N VAL A 519 30.55 17.94 17.86
CA VAL A 519 31.10 17.97 16.50
C VAL A 519 30.12 17.24 15.58
N LYS A 520 29.73 17.87 14.47
CA LYS A 520 28.85 17.31 13.45
C LYS A 520 29.46 16.03 12.85
N PRO A 521 28.70 14.94 12.67
CA PRO A 521 29.17 13.80 11.89
C PRO A 521 29.25 14.16 10.39
N ARG A 522 30.34 13.78 9.76
CA ARG A 522 30.54 13.89 8.32
C ARG A 522 29.46 13.10 7.58
N SER A 523 28.83 13.75 6.63
CA SER A 523 27.92 13.16 5.65
C SER A 523 28.67 12.12 4.81
N VAL A 524 28.16 10.91 4.78
CA VAL A 524 28.59 9.87 3.83
C VAL A 524 27.88 10.16 2.52
N PHE A 525 28.61 10.69 1.55
CA PHE A 525 28.15 10.86 0.18
C PHE A 525 28.01 9.51 -0.50
N TYR A 526 26.85 9.24 -1.05
CA TYR A 526 26.64 8.15 -2.00
C TYR A 526 27.30 8.51 -3.33
N SER A 527 28.29 7.73 -3.74
CA SER A 527 28.78 7.75 -5.12
C SER A 527 27.82 6.99 -6.02
N PRO A 528 27.53 7.46 -7.23
CA PRO A 528 26.68 6.75 -8.17
C PRO A 528 27.39 5.50 -8.69
N ILE A 529 26.75 4.35 -8.53
CA ILE A 529 27.20 3.08 -9.07
C ILE A 529 26.92 3.05 -10.57
N ASN A 530 27.96 2.80 -11.33
CA ASN A 530 28.01 2.68 -12.78
C ASN A 530 27.14 1.49 -13.29
N PRO A 531 26.16 1.71 -14.18
CA PRO A 531 25.33 0.63 -14.71
C PRO A 531 25.98 0.04 -15.98
N GLY A 532 26.83 -0.93 -15.81
CA GLY A 532 27.40 -1.67 -16.92
C GLY A 532 27.11 -3.15 -16.86
N ARG A 533 26.17 -3.60 -17.66
CA ARG A 533 25.91 -4.89 -18.32
C ARG A 533 24.51 -5.47 -18.03
N VAL A 534 23.64 -5.23 -18.99
CA VAL A 534 22.40 -5.95 -19.17
C VAL A 534 22.72 -7.33 -19.74
N PHE A 535 22.39 -8.41 -19.00
CA PHE A 535 22.34 -9.74 -19.56
C PHE A 535 20.90 -10.09 -19.96
N PRO A 536 20.67 -10.63 -21.16
CA PRO A 536 19.33 -11.05 -21.56
C PRO A 536 18.92 -12.32 -20.82
N ILE A 537 17.86 -12.23 -20.03
CA ILE A 537 17.23 -13.40 -19.43
C ILE A 537 16.42 -14.11 -20.52
N ARG A 538 17.08 -15.01 -21.28
CA ARG A 538 16.42 -16.06 -22.04
C ARG A 538 16.34 -17.31 -21.16
N ARG A 539 15.36 -17.42 -20.30
CA ARG A 539 14.85 -18.70 -19.80
C ARG A 539 13.35 -18.71 -19.97
N ARG A 540 12.87 -19.59 -20.85
CA ARG A 540 11.45 -19.94 -20.97
C ARG A 540 10.97 -20.43 -19.62
N ILE A 541 10.08 -19.70 -18.98
CA ILE A 541 9.38 -20.12 -17.77
C ILE A 541 8.23 -21.02 -18.24
N SER A 542 8.43 -22.34 -18.17
CA SER A 542 7.38 -23.31 -18.46
C SER A 542 6.64 -23.65 -17.17
N PHE A 543 5.35 -23.31 -17.10
CA PHE A 543 4.46 -23.85 -16.09
C PHE A 543 4.12 -25.30 -16.42
N HIS A 544 4.76 -26.26 -15.76
CA HIS A 544 4.39 -27.67 -15.88
C HIS A 544 3.07 -27.91 -15.14
N ARG A 545 2.08 -28.46 -15.86
CA ARG A 545 0.90 -29.06 -15.23
C ARG A 545 1.32 -30.32 -14.47
N PRO A 546 0.84 -30.56 -13.24
CA PRO A 546 0.99 -31.88 -12.65
C PRO A 546 0.19 -32.87 -13.50
N LYS A 547 0.84 -33.97 -13.89
CA LYS A 547 0.20 -35.12 -14.53
C LYS A 547 -0.89 -35.64 -13.58
N ARG A 548 -2.13 -35.71 -14.07
CA ARG A 548 -3.15 -36.52 -13.43
C ARG A 548 -2.70 -37.97 -13.53
N THR A 549 -2.41 -38.58 -12.40
CA THR A 549 -2.50 -40.04 -12.27
C THR A 549 -3.97 -40.40 -12.07
N ILE A 550 -4.40 -41.41 -12.77
CA ILE A 550 -5.73 -41.99 -12.88
C ILE A 550 -6.35 -42.27 -11.52
#